data_48b17113970ed03ce0db35c807b87d96
#
_entry.id   48b17113970ed03ce0db35c807b87d96
#
_cell.length_a   1.000
_cell.length_b   1.000
_cell.length_c   1.000
_cell.angle_alpha   90.00
_cell.angle_beta   90.00
_cell.angle_gamma   90.00
#
_symmetry.space_group_name_H-M   'P 1'
#
loop_
_entity.id
_entity.type
_entity.pdbx_description
1 polymer ?
#
loop_
_entity_poly.entity_id
_entity_poly.type
_entity_poly.pdbx_seq_one_letter_code
_entity_poly.pdbx_strand_id
1 'polypeptide(L)'
;MATWTFSGYNNGRGAAVTFTYTAAFDPATNKTKVTITNYKAVFNTGGATGYCQLTGKLTVKAADNTGSYGTLDVSASKNGNSPTVSTDVSQVIEVSHGTGTSKQIMLAFTGTINSVTYFTYPDESTTAAVASATARTLSISTGTGSSITVTRQSSPWAATGKLTGGTVYDGDVLKISFAALTGYELTAQKVNGADFESGNSLTVSADVTVVSTATLKSYTLTVSADSHAVVTVTRGGAALASGAEISHFDLLAVTVSARAGYEVSAADINGTAISPETEVSHTVSGPVTITVLTEALPGVLLDVGGERKRFLILIDSGGVRKNFRAIFK
;
A
#
# COMPACT_ATOMS: atom_id res chain seq x y z
N MET A 1 -23.71 -28.47 14.22
CA MET A 1 -23.86 -28.39 15.67
C MET A 1 -22.78 -29.22 16.33
N ALA A 2 -22.14 -28.69 17.33
CA ALA A 2 -21.15 -29.39 18.14
C ALA A 2 -21.72 -29.67 19.53
N THR A 3 -21.16 -30.65 20.22
CA THR A 3 -21.52 -30.95 21.60
C THR A 3 -20.29 -30.97 22.47
N TRP A 4 -20.47 -30.56 23.73
CA TRP A 4 -19.46 -30.63 24.74
C TRP A 4 -20.03 -31.20 26.02
N THR A 5 -19.32 -32.16 26.67
CA THR A 5 -19.79 -32.85 27.86
C THR A 5 -18.80 -32.66 29.02
N PHE A 6 -19.30 -32.19 30.14
CA PHE A 6 -18.60 -32.16 31.41
C PHE A 6 -19.17 -33.25 32.31
N SER A 7 -18.33 -33.93 33.06
CA SER A 7 -18.76 -34.99 33.99
C SER A 7 -18.15 -34.79 35.34
N GLY A 8 -18.98 -34.83 36.39
CA GLY A 8 -18.57 -34.72 37.79
C GLY A 8 -19.16 -35.84 38.60
N TYR A 9 -18.29 -36.64 39.25
CA TYR A 9 -18.71 -37.79 40.10
C TYR A 9 -17.94 -37.78 41.39
N ASN A 10 -18.68 -38.14 42.48
CA ASN A 10 -18.12 -38.41 43.79
C ASN A 10 -18.83 -39.63 44.41
N ASN A 11 -18.08 -40.65 44.83
CA ASN A 11 -18.60 -41.90 45.39
C ASN A 11 -19.70 -42.57 44.54
N GLY A 12 -19.53 -42.60 43.21
CA GLY A 12 -20.47 -43.22 42.29
C GLY A 12 -21.74 -42.40 42.01
N ARG A 13 -21.87 -41.20 42.55
CA ARG A 13 -22.99 -40.28 42.33
C ARG A 13 -22.46 -39.02 41.63
N GLY A 14 -23.27 -38.46 40.72
CA GLY A 14 -22.86 -37.27 39.99
C GLY A 14 -23.76 -36.94 38.82
N ALA A 15 -23.27 -36.20 37.87
CA ALA A 15 -23.94 -35.94 36.61
C ALA A 15 -22.95 -35.72 35.47
N ALA A 16 -23.44 -35.98 34.26
CA ALA A 16 -22.83 -35.49 33.04
C ALA A 16 -23.70 -34.38 32.44
N VAL A 17 -23.11 -33.26 32.05
CA VAL A 17 -23.82 -32.14 31.44
C VAL A 17 -23.27 -31.96 30.03
N THR A 18 -24.13 -32.14 29.03
CA THR A 18 -23.79 -31.97 27.63
C THR A 18 -24.42 -30.68 27.10
N PHE A 19 -23.62 -29.79 26.52
CA PHE A 19 -24.09 -28.61 25.83
C PHE A 19 -24.08 -28.84 24.30
N THR A 20 -25.15 -28.42 23.65
CA THR A 20 -25.24 -28.40 22.20
C THR A 20 -25.11 -26.95 21.72
N TYR A 21 -24.17 -26.68 20.83
CA TYR A 21 -23.87 -25.33 20.41
C TYR A 21 -23.44 -25.26 18.92
N THR A 22 -23.45 -24.04 18.36
CA THR A 22 -22.77 -23.68 17.14
C THR A 22 -21.81 -22.53 17.44
N ALA A 23 -20.72 -22.46 16.71
CA ALA A 23 -19.77 -21.35 16.79
C ALA A 23 -19.48 -20.84 15.39
N ALA A 24 -19.59 -19.51 15.19
CA ALA A 24 -19.32 -18.86 13.94
C ALA A 24 -18.42 -17.66 14.19
N PHE A 25 -17.26 -17.65 13.57
CA PHE A 25 -16.35 -16.52 13.62
C PHE A 25 -16.76 -15.46 12.58
N ASP A 26 -16.81 -14.19 13.03
CA ASP A 26 -17.02 -13.03 12.18
C ASP A 26 -15.71 -12.24 12.04
N PRO A 27 -15.06 -12.27 10.89
CA PRO A 27 -13.81 -11.55 10.67
C PRO A 27 -13.97 -10.03 10.70
N ALA A 28 -15.15 -9.49 10.38
CA ALA A 28 -15.38 -8.05 10.37
C ALA A 28 -15.36 -7.44 11.78
N THR A 29 -15.80 -8.19 12.78
CA THR A 29 -15.84 -7.75 14.19
C THR A 29 -14.76 -8.38 15.06
N ASN A 30 -13.99 -9.34 14.52
CA ASN A 30 -13.01 -10.16 15.26
C ASN A 30 -13.63 -10.87 16.48
N LYS A 31 -14.86 -11.33 16.31
CA LYS A 31 -15.63 -12.02 17.36
C LYS A 31 -16.09 -13.40 16.91
N THR A 32 -16.21 -14.31 17.88
CA THR A 32 -16.94 -15.57 17.67
C THR A 32 -18.30 -15.49 18.34
N LYS A 33 -19.35 -15.68 17.54
CA LYS A 33 -20.71 -15.85 18.01
C LYS A 33 -20.96 -17.31 18.35
N VAL A 34 -21.13 -17.62 19.63
CA VAL A 34 -21.46 -18.94 20.13
C VAL A 34 -22.94 -18.95 20.47
N THR A 35 -23.70 -19.84 19.81
CA THR A 35 -25.13 -20.02 20.07
C THR A 35 -25.32 -21.37 20.73
N ILE A 36 -25.75 -21.37 21.99
CA ILE A 36 -26.08 -22.57 22.78
C ILE A 36 -27.57 -22.81 22.61
N THR A 37 -27.92 -23.99 22.13
CA THR A 37 -29.30 -24.35 21.77
C THR A 37 -29.94 -25.31 22.76
N ASN A 38 -29.13 -26.10 23.47
CA ASN A 38 -29.62 -27.08 24.47
C ASN A 38 -28.54 -27.40 25.45
N TYR A 39 -28.91 -27.71 26.68
CA TYR A 39 -28.07 -28.50 27.57
C TYR A 39 -28.87 -29.70 28.14
N LYS A 40 -28.16 -30.84 28.29
CA LYS A 40 -28.71 -32.09 28.78
C LYS A 40 -27.92 -32.54 30.00
N ALA A 41 -28.59 -32.68 31.13
CA ALA A 41 -28.04 -33.27 32.37
C ALA A 41 -28.49 -34.71 32.53
N VAL A 42 -27.53 -35.62 32.68
CA VAL A 42 -27.76 -37.03 32.99
C VAL A 42 -27.22 -37.29 34.38
N PHE A 43 -28.12 -37.53 35.35
CA PHE A 43 -27.73 -37.78 36.73
C PHE A 43 -27.40 -39.26 36.94
N ASN A 44 -26.41 -39.53 37.77
CA ASN A 44 -26.10 -40.84 38.30
C ASN A 44 -26.36 -40.81 39.79
N THR A 45 -27.35 -41.56 40.28
CA THR A 45 -27.77 -41.61 41.67
C THR A 45 -27.16 -42.78 42.44
N GLY A 46 -26.33 -43.61 41.77
CA GLY A 46 -25.77 -44.82 42.38
C GLY A 46 -26.84 -45.87 42.71
N GLY A 47 -27.97 -45.90 41.96
CA GLY A 47 -29.07 -46.85 42.14
C GLY A 47 -30.17 -46.39 43.11
N ALA A 48 -30.03 -45.23 43.76
CA ALA A 48 -31.07 -44.69 44.63
C ALA A 48 -32.07 -43.83 43.82
N THR A 49 -33.34 -43.87 44.24
CA THR A 49 -34.36 -42.95 43.73
C THR A 49 -34.41 -41.71 44.64
N GLY A 50 -34.37 -40.54 44.06
CA GLY A 50 -34.39 -39.31 44.83
C GLY A 50 -34.46 -38.05 43.94
N TYR A 51 -34.48 -36.90 44.60
CA TYR A 51 -34.44 -35.60 43.95
C TYR A 51 -33.00 -35.28 43.51
N CYS A 52 -32.83 -34.98 42.25
CA CYS A 52 -31.57 -34.53 41.66
C CYS A 52 -31.71 -33.09 41.21
N GLN A 53 -30.82 -32.24 41.66
CA GLN A 53 -30.75 -30.84 41.21
C GLN A 53 -29.31 -30.51 40.82
N LEU A 54 -29.14 -29.96 39.61
CA LEU A 54 -27.91 -29.36 39.12
C LEU A 54 -28.11 -27.86 39.06
N THR A 55 -27.16 -27.12 39.61
CA THR A 55 -27.02 -25.68 39.36
C THR A 55 -25.57 -25.41 38.98
N GLY A 56 -25.37 -24.59 38.00
CA GLY A 56 -24.02 -24.31 37.51
C GLY A 56 -23.94 -23.14 36.54
N LYS A 57 -22.74 -22.91 36.08
CA LYS A 57 -22.44 -21.83 35.14
C LYS A 57 -21.48 -22.34 34.05
N LEU A 58 -21.91 -22.24 32.80
CA LEU A 58 -21.05 -22.40 31.64
C LEU A 58 -20.38 -21.05 31.33
N THR A 59 -19.07 -21.04 31.15
CA THR A 59 -18.28 -19.90 30.73
C THR A 59 -17.73 -20.17 29.32
N VAL A 60 -17.88 -19.21 28.43
CA VAL A 60 -17.31 -19.27 27.08
C VAL A 60 -16.35 -18.09 26.94
N LYS A 61 -15.11 -18.39 26.62
CA LYS A 61 -14.03 -17.38 26.48
C LYS A 61 -13.11 -17.67 25.29
N ALA A 62 -12.27 -16.72 24.91
CA ALA A 62 -11.19 -16.96 23.96
C ALA A 62 -10.18 -17.96 24.54
N ALA A 63 -9.68 -18.91 23.74
CA ALA A 63 -8.79 -19.97 24.23
C ALA A 63 -7.43 -19.43 24.70
N ASP A 64 -6.98 -18.29 24.16
CA ASP A 64 -5.76 -17.57 24.58
C ASP A 64 -5.97 -16.69 25.82
N ASN A 65 -7.18 -16.69 26.37
CA ASN A 65 -7.59 -15.94 27.55
C ASN A 65 -7.41 -14.40 27.45
N THR A 66 -7.24 -13.87 26.27
CA THR A 66 -6.97 -12.43 26.03
C THR A 66 -8.21 -11.61 25.66
N GLY A 67 -9.36 -12.25 25.42
CA GLY A 67 -10.60 -11.61 25.00
C GLY A 67 -11.69 -11.52 26.07
N SER A 68 -12.85 -11.03 25.66
CA SER A 68 -14.05 -11.03 26.52
C SER A 68 -14.62 -12.44 26.65
N TYR A 69 -15.40 -12.66 27.69
CA TYR A 69 -16.12 -13.92 27.90
C TYR A 69 -17.60 -13.64 28.23
N GLY A 70 -18.41 -14.67 28.05
CA GLY A 70 -19.80 -14.65 28.46
C GLY A 70 -20.18 -15.94 29.19
N THR A 71 -21.32 -15.93 29.86
CA THR A 71 -21.77 -17.06 30.70
C THR A 71 -23.22 -17.44 30.42
N LEU A 72 -23.55 -18.72 30.68
CA LEU A 72 -24.91 -19.25 30.75
C LEU A 72 -25.11 -19.92 32.10
N ASP A 73 -26.13 -19.48 32.83
CA ASP A 73 -26.57 -20.18 34.06
C ASP A 73 -27.33 -21.43 33.67
N VAL A 74 -27.01 -22.52 34.35
CA VAL A 74 -27.57 -23.85 34.13
C VAL A 74 -28.32 -24.30 35.37
N SER A 75 -29.58 -24.72 35.20
CA SER A 75 -30.37 -25.30 36.26
C SER A 75 -31.19 -26.47 35.72
N ALA A 76 -31.07 -27.62 36.34
CA ALA A 76 -31.84 -28.82 35.97
C ALA A 76 -32.21 -29.60 37.26
N SER A 77 -33.45 -30.03 37.37
CA SER A 77 -33.90 -30.85 38.51
C SER A 77 -34.93 -31.89 38.09
N LYS A 78 -34.85 -33.07 38.67
CA LYS A 78 -35.82 -34.15 38.46
C LYS A 78 -35.73 -35.22 39.53
N ASN A 79 -36.89 -35.79 39.88
CA ASN A 79 -36.96 -36.99 40.71
C ASN A 79 -36.76 -38.26 39.85
N GLY A 80 -36.12 -39.28 40.41
CA GLY A 80 -35.97 -40.58 39.73
C GLY A 80 -34.69 -41.31 40.08
N ASN A 81 -34.55 -42.51 39.51
CA ASN A 81 -33.30 -43.25 39.54
C ASN A 81 -32.51 -42.88 38.29
N SER A 82 -31.40 -42.18 38.45
CA SER A 82 -30.54 -41.68 37.37
C SER A 82 -31.31 -40.89 36.29
N PRO A 83 -32.08 -39.84 36.65
CA PRO A 83 -32.94 -39.15 35.72
C PRO A 83 -32.13 -38.31 34.72
N THR A 84 -32.76 -38.11 33.55
CA THR A 84 -32.25 -37.22 32.53
C THR A 84 -33.15 -35.99 32.43
N VAL A 85 -32.54 -34.81 32.31
CA VAL A 85 -33.20 -33.53 32.03
C VAL A 85 -32.57 -32.93 30.78
N SER A 86 -33.42 -32.50 29.84
CA SER A 86 -32.98 -31.74 28.67
C SER A 86 -33.69 -30.40 28.67
N THR A 87 -32.95 -29.33 28.45
CA THR A 87 -33.47 -27.96 28.45
C THR A 87 -33.01 -27.25 27.19
N ASP A 88 -34.01 -26.84 26.42
CA ASP A 88 -33.73 -25.98 25.23
C ASP A 88 -33.49 -24.56 25.71
N VAL A 89 -32.48 -23.95 25.14
CA VAL A 89 -32.07 -22.57 25.40
C VAL A 89 -31.77 -21.88 24.08
N SER A 90 -31.76 -20.56 24.09
CA SER A 90 -31.34 -19.77 22.93
C SER A 90 -30.43 -18.66 23.41
N GLN A 91 -29.28 -19.10 23.94
CA GLN A 91 -28.27 -18.15 24.45
C GLN A 91 -27.21 -17.90 23.42
N VAL A 92 -27.01 -16.61 23.12
CA VAL A 92 -25.93 -16.12 22.25
C VAL A 92 -24.87 -15.47 23.12
N ILE A 93 -23.63 -15.92 22.95
CA ILE A 93 -22.45 -15.35 23.61
C ILE A 93 -21.48 -14.90 22.51
N GLU A 94 -21.09 -13.62 22.55
CA GLU A 94 -20.06 -13.09 21.67
C GLU A 94 -18.73 -13.01 22.41
N VAL A 95 -17.72 -13.69 21.88
CA VAL A 95 -16.36 -13.73 22.41
C VAL A 95 -15.46 -12.90 21.51
N SER A 96 -14.90 -11.81 22.02
CA SER A 96 -13.87 -11.04 21.29
C SER A 96 -12.53 -11.77 21.37
N HIS A 97 -11.78 -11.74 20.26
CA HIS A 97 -10.45 -12.35 20.18
C HIS A 97 -9.36 -11.27 20.16
N GLY A 98 -8.18 -11.63 20.65
CA GLY A 98 -6.97 -10.83 20.49
C GLY A 98 -6.41 -10.87 19.05
N THR A 99 -5.21 -10.36 18.86
CA THR A 99 -4.53 -10.25 17.56
C THR A 99 -3.94 -11.57 17.04
N GLY A 100 -4.07 -12.67 17.78
CA GLY A 100 -3.56 -14.00 17.37
C GLY A 100 -4.24 -14.53 16.11
N THR A 101 -3.56 -15.43 15.40
CA THR A 101 -4.04 -16.04 14.16
C THR A 101 -5.06 -17.16 14.37
N SER A 102 -5.17 -17.71 15.58
CA SER A 102 -6.16 -18.71 15.96
C SER A 102 -7.33 -18.02 16.67
N LYS A 103 -8.55 -18.33 16.23
CA LYS A 103 -9.80 -17.81 16.80
C LYS A 103 -10.56 -18.92 17.50
N GLN A 104 -9.86 -19.62 18.39
CA GLN A 104 -10.43 -20.72 19.17
C GLN A 104 -11.17 -20.19 20.40
N ILE A 105 -12.23 -20.90 20.78
CA ILE A 105 -12.97 -20.66 22.03
C ILE A 105 -12.74 -21.80 23.01
N MET A 106 -12.85 -21.49 24.29
CA MET A 106 -12.81 -22.44 25.40
C MET A 106 -14.16 -22.41 26.11
N LEU A 107 -14.68 -23.58 26.43
CA LEU A 107 -15.84 -23.75 27.30
C LEU A 107 -15.38 -24.33 28.64
N ALA A 108 -15.79 -23.72 29.74
CA ALA A 108 -15.55 -24.19 31.09
C ALA A 108 -16.89 -24.25 31.81
N PHE A 109 -17.06 -25.26 32.65
CA PHE A 109 -18.29 -25.43 33.46
C PHE A 109 -17.97 -25.61 34.92
N THR A 110 -18.66 -24.85 35.78
CA THR A 110 -18.64 -25.03 37.23
C THR A 110 -20.04 -25.26 37.71
N GLY A 111 -20.24 -26.18 38.69
CA GLY A 111 -21.56 -26.44 39.18
C GLY A 111 -21.61 -27.33 40.42
N THR A 112 -22.81 -27.44 40.98
CA THR A 112 -23.12 -28.27 42.13
C THR A 112 -24.28 -29.22 41.85
N ILE A 113 -24.27 -30.38 42.48
CA ILE A 113 -25.39 -31.32 42.48
C ILE A 113 -25.88 -31.40 43.91
N ASN A 114 -27.19 -31.16 44.13
CA ASN A 114 -27.82 -31.14 45.44
C ASN A 114 -27.01 -30.32 46.48
N SER A 115 -26.58 -29.13 46.10
CA SER A 115 -25.78 -28.19 46.91
C SER A 115 -24.37 -28.67 47.29
N VAL A 116 -23.91 -29.81 46.78
CA VAL A 116 -22.52 -30.29 46.95
C VAL A 116 -21.73 -29.98 45.67
N THR A 117 -20.53 -29.40 45.82
CA THR A 117 -19.67 -29.08 44.67
C THR A 117 -19.11 -30.36 44.06
N TYR A 118 -19.57 -30.73 42.89
CA TYR A 118 -19.11 -31.88 42.12
C TYR A 118 -18.34 -31.48 40.84
N PHE A 119 -18.47 -30.24 40.42
CA PHE A 119 -17.82 -29.72 39.22
C PHE A 119 -16.91 -28.57 39.61
N THR A 120 -15.65 -28.85 39.78
CA THR A 120 -14.57 -27.86 39.82
C THR A 120 -13.68 -28.15 38.61
N TYR A 121 -14.10 -27.67 37.44
CA TYR A 121 -13.27 -27.72 36.24
C TYR A 121 -12.88 -26.30 35.89
N PRO A 122 -11.84 -25.72 36.51
CA PRO A 122 -11.36 -24.40 36.13
C PRO A 122 -10.74 -24.37 34.73
N ASP A 123 -10.27 -25.54 34.20
CA ASP A 123 -9.39 -25.56 33.07
C ASP A 123 -9.52 -26.77 32.12
N GLU A 124 -10.63 -27.52 32.10
CA GLU A 124 -10.84 -28.45 31.00
C GLU A 124 -11.26 -27.69 29.74
N SER A 125 -10.23 -27.24 29.02
CA SER A 125 -10.34 -26.57 27.77
C SER A 125 -10.47 -27.57 26.64
N THR A 126 -11.58 -27.58 25.93
CA THR A 126 -11.57 -27.94 24.57
C THR A 126 -11.57 -26.68 23.74
N THR A 127 -10.64 -26.64 22.86
CA THR A 127 -10.63 -25.71 21.76
C THR A 127 -11.66 -26.17 20.73
N ALA A 128 -12.86 -25.60 20.76
CA ALA A 128 -13.71 -25.67 19.59
C ALA A 128 -12.95 -24.91 18.50
N ALA A 129 -12.51 -25.61 17.48
CA ALA A 129 -11.86 -25.00 16.34
C ALA A 129 -12.86 -24.05 15.66
N VAL A 130 -12.67 -22.77 15.82
CA VAL A 130 -13.34 -21.71 15.08
C VAL A 130 -12.36 -21.23 14.05
N ALA A 131 -12.80 -20.85 12.87
CA ALA A 131 -11.99 -20.49 11.72
C ALA A 131 -10.54 -20.11 12.03
N SER A 132 -9.59 -20.70 11.32
CA SER A 132 -8.18 -20.30 11.33
C SER A 132 -7.91 -19.30 10.20
N ALA A 133 -6.94 -18.43 10.42
CA ALA A 133 -6.47 -17.52 9.37
C ALA A 133 -5.95 -18.32 8.17
N THR A 134 -6.46 -18.08 6.97
CA THR A 134 -5.83 -18.56 5.74
C THR A 134 -4.74 -17.58 5.35
N ALA A 135 -3.49 -18.00 5.46
CA ALA A 135 -2.34 -17.20 5.06
C ALA A 135 -2.21 -17.16 3.54
N ARG A 136 -1.86 -15.98 3.01
CA ARG A 136 -1.59 -15.68 1.62
C ARG A 136 -0.25 -14.98 1.48
N THR A 137 0.33 -15.00 0.31
CA THR A 137 1.59 -14.33 0.02
C THR A 137 1.33 -12.99 -0.66
N LEU A 138 1.96 -11.91 -0.15
CA LEU A 138 2.05 -10.61 -0.80
C LEU A 138 3.43 -10.46 -1.43
N SER A 139 3.48 -10.33 -2.75
CA SER A 139 4.69 -10.06 -3.54
C SER A 139 4.61 -8.66 -4.14
N ILE A 140 5.66 -7.84 -3.95
CA ILE A 140 5.75 -6.48 -4.46
C ILE A 140 6.95 -6.39 -5.39
N SER A 141 6.73 -5.96 -6.64
CA SER A 141 7.76 -5.76 -7.65
C SER A 141 7.68 -4.35 -8.21
N THR A 142 8.71 -3.55 -7.94
CA THR A 142 8.80 -2.15 -8.34
C THR A 142 9.80 -2.01 -9.48
N GLY A 143 9.36 -1.52 -10.64
CA GLY A 143 10.24 -1.17 -11.76
C GLY A 143 11.03 0.11 -11.49
N THR A 144 12.14 0.31 -12.23
CA THR A 144 12.92 1.55 -12.16
C THR A 144 12.01 2.76 -12.41
N GLY A 145 12.19 3.82 -11.64
CA GLY A 145 11.42 5.06 -11.79
C GLY A 145 10.00 5.02 -11.20
N SER A 146 9.61 3.94 -10.54
CA SER A 146 8.32 3.84 -9.85
C SER A 146 8.47 3.51 -8.36
N SER A 147 7.41 3.69 -7.61
CA SER A 147 7.29 3.26 -6.22
C SER A 147 5.92 2.68 -5.94
N ILE A 148 5.88 1.70 -5.03
CA ILE A 148 4.66 1.05 -4.55
C ILE A 148 4.59 1.22 -3.03
N THR A 149 3.42 1.61 -2.54
CA THR A 149 3.11 1.58 -1.11
C THR A 149 1.88 0.72 -0.88
N VAL A 150 2.03 -0.33 -0.08
CA VAL A 150 0.94 -1.19 0.37
C VAL A 150 0.74 -0.98 1.86
N THR A 151 -0.50 -0.70 2.27
CA THR A 151 -0.85 -0.51 3.68
C THR A 151 -2.03 -1.42 4.03
N ARG A 152 -1.87 -2.27 5.04
CA ARG A 152 -2.98 -3.01 5.62
C ARG A 152 -3.85 -2.03 6.41
N GLN A 153 -5.06 -1.76 5.91
CA GLN A 153 -6.04 -0.86 6.53
C GLN A 153 -6.81 -1.55 7.65
N SER A 154 -7.16 -2.81 7.42
CA SER A 154 -7.82 -3.66 8.41
C SER A 154 -7.43 -5.12 8.21
N SER A 155 -7.52 -5.90 9.27
CA SER A 155 -7.30 -7.35 9.26
C SER A 155 -8.03 -7.96 10.44
N PRO A 156 -8.70 -9.11 10.26
CA PRO A 156 -9.18 -9.89 11.38
C PRO A 156 -8.03 -10.62 12.13
N TRP A 157 -6.81 -10.68 11.54
CA TRP A 157 -5.74 -11.57 11.97
C TRP A 157 -4.43 -10.89 12.34
N ALA A 158 -4.21 -9.65 11.89
CA ALA A 158 -2.92 -8.97 12.05
C ALA A 158 -3.07 -7.47 12.25
N ALA A 159 -2.03 -6.83 12.76
CA ALA A 159 -2.00 -5.38 12.95
C ALA A 159 -2.04 -4.64 11.61
N THR A 160 -2.66 -3.45 11.61
CA THR A 160 -2.63 -2.51 10.49
C THR A 160 -1.24 -1.90 10.33
N GLY A 161 -0.91 -1.43 9.12
CA GLY A 161 0.36 -0.77 8.87
C GLY A 161 0.92 -1.00 7.47
N LYS A 162 2.06 -0.37 7.20
CA LYS A 162 2.78 -0.50 5.93
C LYS A 162 3.38 -1.90 5.78
N LEU A 163 3.24 -2.46 4.57
CA LEU A 163 3.78 -3.77 4.19
C LEU A 163 4.86 -3.62 3.13
N THR A 164 5.90 -4.44 3.22
CA THR A 164 6.98 -4.54 2.22
C THR A 164 6.96 -5.87 1.47
N GLY A 165 5.89 -6.63 1.63
CA GLY A 165 5.72 -8.00 1.16
C GLY A 165 5.52 -8.96 2.34
N GLY A 166 5.44 -10.27 2.05
CA GLY A 166 5.32 -11.34 3.06
C GLY A 166 3.90 -11.82 3.27
N THR A 167 3.54 -12.19 4.51
CA THR A 167 2.26 -12.82 4.81
C THR A 167 1.13 -11.81 4.98
N VAL A 168 0.04 -12.05 4.26
CA VAL A 168 -1.28 -11.43 4.43
C VAL A 168 -2.32 -12.53 4.65
N TYR A 169 -3.53 -12.19 5.02
CA TYR A 169 -4.56 -13.18 5.37
C TYR A 169 -5.85 -12.91 4.61
N ASP A 170 -6.63 -13.95 4.36
CA ASP A 170 -7.97 -13.80 3.82
C ASP A 170 -8.78 -12.83 4.68
N GLY A 171 -9.44 -11.86 4.03
CA GLY A 171 -10.18 -10.77 4.69
C GLY A 171 -9.34 -9.54 5.05
N ASP A 172 -8.00 -9.55 4.87
CA ASP A 172 -7.22 -8.33 4.98
C ASP A 172 -7.68 -7.31 3.93
N VAL A 173 -7.76 -6.04 4.31
CA VAL A 173 -8.00 -4.95 3.37
C VAL A 173 -6.70 -4.19 3.18
N LEU A 174 -6.17 -4.23 1.96
CA LEU A 174 -4.92 -3.60 1.57
C LEU A 174 -5.22 -2.36 0.73
N LYS A 175 -4.73 -1.20 1.14
CA LYS A 175 -4.66 -0.01 0.31
C LYS A 175 -3.35 -0.04 -0.47
N ILE A 176 -3.45 0.09 -1.81
CA ILE A 176 -2.30 0.00 -2.72
C ILE A 176 -2.18 1.32 -3.47
N SER A 177 -1.01 1.96 -3.39
CA SER A 177 -0.73 3.21 -4.07
C SER A 177 0.53 3.08 -4.91
N PHE A 178 0.46 3.63 -6.11
CA PHE A 178 1.57 3.69 -7.07
C PHE A 178 1.97 5.14 -7.30
N ALA A 179 3.24 5.41 -7.47
CA ALA A 179 3.73 6.72 -7.84
C ALA A 179 4.94 6.60 -8.78
N ALA A 180 5.00 7.50 -9.76
CA ALA A 180 6.21 7.71 -10.53
C ALA A 180 7.21 8.53 -9.72
N LEU A 181 8.50 8.24 -9.83
CA LEU A 181 9.56 9.09 -9.33
C LEU A 181 9.74 10.30 -10.27
N THR A 182 10.43 11.32 -9.77
CA THR A 182 10.74 12.53 -10.57
C THR A 182 11.35 12.15 -11.91
N GLY A 183 10.85 12.73 -12.99
CA GLY A 183 11.34 12.47 -14.34
C GLY A 183 10.76 11.23 -15.02
N TYR A 184 9.96 10.44 -14.31
CA TYR A 184 9.34 9.24 -14.86
C TYR A 184 7.82 9.39 -14.99
N GLU A 185 7.21 8.52 -15.78
CA GLU A 185 5.76 8.32 -15.87
C GLU A 185 5.44 6.83 -15.73
N LEU A 186 4.34 6.53 -15.04
CA LEU A 186 3.90 5.14 -14.86
C LEU A 186 3.34 4.59 -16.19
N THR A 187 3.83 3.42 -16.59
CA THR A 187 3.37 2.69 -17.78
C THR A 187 2.53 1.49 -17.43
N ALA A 188 2.66 0.94 -16.22
CA ALA A 188 1.75 -0.07 -15.71
C ALA A 188 1.60 0.03 -14.18
N GLN A 189 0.39 -0.26 -13.71
CA GLN A 189 -0.02 -0.38 -12.32
C GLN A 189 -0.93 -1.62 -12.24
N LYS A 190 -0.41 -2.73 -11.71
CA LYS A 190 -1.11 -4.01 -11.77
C LYS A 190 -1.18 -4.67 -10.40
N VAL A 191 -2.35 -5.29 -10.15
CA VAL A 191 -2.55 -6.21 -9.03
C VAL A 191 -3.08 -7.52 -9.61
N ASN A 192 -2.40 -8.62 -9.31
CA ASN A 192 -2.72 -9.95 -9.85
C ASN A 192 -2.84 -9.97 -11.38
N GLY A 193 -1.98 -9.20 -12.06
CA GLY A 193 -1.94 -9.09 -13.52
C GLY A 193 -2.99 -8.15 -14.15
N ALA A 194 -4.01 -7.72 -13.40
CA ALA A 194 -5.00 -6.75 -13.86
C ALA A 194 -4.58 -5.31 -13.54
N ASP A 195 -5.03 -4.36 -14.36
CA ASP A 195 -4.82 -2.94 -14.10
C ASP A 195 -5.52 -2.52 -12.80
N PHE A 196 -4.85 -1.70 -12.02
CA PHE A 196 -5.31 -1.30 -10.69
C PHE A 196 -5.09 0.19 -10.46
N GLU A 197 -6.14 0.91 -10.09
CA GLU A 197 -6.07 2.34 -9.85
C GLU A 197 -5.39 2.65 -8.51
N SER A 198 -4.43 3.59 -8.54
CA SER A 198 -3.67 3.99 -7.36
C SER A 198 -4.56 4.56 -6.27
N GLY A 199 -4.37 4.08 -5.03
CA GLY A 199 -5.14 4.50 -3.86
C GLY A 199 -6.36 3.64 -3.57
N ASN A 200 -6.74 2.72 -4.44
CA ASN A 200 -7.83 1.78 -4.22
C ASN A 200 -7.46 0.71 -3.17
N SER A 201 -8.50 0.08 -2.65
CA SER A 201 -8.37 -1.00 -1.67
C SER A 201 -8.69 -2.36 -2.29
N LEU A 202 -7.94 -3.38 -1.88
CA LEU A 202 -8.12 -4.78 -2.24
C LEU A 202 -8.47 -5.58 -0.99
N THR A 203 -9.53 -6.39 -1.02
CA THR A 203 -9.77 -7.43 -0.01
C THR A 203 -9.05 -8.71 -0.43
N VAL A 204 -8.20 -9.22 0.45
CA VAL A 204 -7.40 -10.43 0.19
C VAL A 204 -8.30 -11.67 0.23
N SER A 205 -8.27 -12.47 -0.83
CA SER A 205 -8.92 -13.78 -0.93
C SER A 205 -8.03 -14.82 -1.63
N ALA A 206 -6.86 -14.41 -2.10
CA ALA A 206 -5.85 -15.22 -2.77
C ALA A 206 -4.47 -14.57 -2.56
N ASP A 207 -3.41 -15.18 -3.08
CA ASP A 207 -2.09 -14.56 -3.14
C ASP A 207 -2.18 -13.24 -3.92
N VAL A 208 -1.41 -12.25 -3.48
CA VAL A 208 -1.43 -10.90 -4.04
C VAL A 208 -0.07 -10.57 -4.65
N THR A 209 -0.08 -10.24 -5.93
CA THR A 209 1.10 -9.74 -6.64
C THR A 209 0.84 -8.30 -7.06
N VAL A 210 1.72 -7.38 -6.65
CA VAL A 210 1.64 -5.95 -6.98
C VAL A 210 2.85 -5.57 -7.82
N VAL A 211 2.62 -5.00 -9.01
CA VAL A 211 3.67 -4.66 -9.96
C VAL A 211 3.46 -3.24 -10.46
N SER A 212 4.55 -2.47 -10.54
CA SER A 212 4.59 -1.19 -11.26
C SER A 212 5.75 -1.14 -12.23
N THR A 213 5.53 -0.48 -13.37
CA THR A 213 6.59 -0.11 -14.32
C THR A 213 6.47 1.38 -14.65
N ALA A 214 7.60 2.00 -14.97
CA ALA A 214 7.66 3.38 -15.36
C ALA A 214 8.71 3.56 -16.47
N THR A 215 8.54 4.59 -17.28
CA THR A 215 9.51 5.01 -18.30
C THR A 215 9.95 6.43 -18.03
N LEU A 216 11.16 6.75 -18.46
CA LEU A 216 11.68 8.09 -18.39
C LEU A 216 10.83 8.99 -19.32
N LYS A 217 10.43 10.17 -18.85
CA LYS A 217 9.69 11.14 -19.68
C LYS A 217 10.56 11.64 -20.80
N SER A 218 9.96 11.75 -21.97
CA SER A 218 10.60 12.38 -23.11
C SER A 218 9.92 13.70 -23.48
N TYR A 219 10.68 14.60 -24.10
CA TYR A 219 10.28 15.94 -24.47
C TYR A 219 10.83 16.28 -25.84
N THR A 220 10.32 17.33 -26.45
CA THR A 220 10.81 17.85 -27.74
C THR A 220 11.72 19.04 -27.50
N LEU A 221 12.88 19.02 -28.13
CA LEU A 221 13.76 20.19 -28.26
C LEU A 221 13.20 21.12 -29.33
N THR A 222 12.97 22.38 -29.00
CA THR A 222 12.58 23.43 -29.92
C THR A 222 13.71 24.47 -30.04
N VAL A 223 14.16 24.74 -31.23
CA VAL A 223 15.10 25.84 -31.51
C VAL A 223 14.40 26.87 -32.40
N SER A 224 14.21 28.07 -31.85
CA SER A 224 13.64 29.23 -32.50
C SER A 224 14.76 30.28 -32.71
N ALA A 225 15.32 30.33 -33.88
CA ALA A 225 16.44 31.20 -34.20
C ALA A 225 16.20 31.92 -35.53
N ASP A 226 16.62 33.17 -35.64
CA ASP A 226 16.57 33.88 -36.92
C ASP A 226 17.64 33.35 -37.92
N SER A 227 17.57 33.80 -39.16
CA SER A 227 18.43 33.29 -40.25
C SER A 227 19.92 33.59 -40.08
N HIS A 228 20.28 34.54 -39.21
CA HIS A 228 21.65 34.96 -38.96
C HIS A 228 22.24 34.36 -37.68
N ALA A 229 21.43 33.70 -36.88
CA ALA A 229 21.89 32.95 -35.73
C ALA A 229 22.51 31.60 -36.15
N VAL A 230 23.44 31.13 -35.35
CA VAL A 230 24.01 29.79 -35.39
C VAL A 230 23.81 29.17 -34.02
N VAL A 231 23.03 28.12 -33.94
CA VAL A 231 22.74 27.40 -32.67
C VAL A 231 23.27 25.98 -32.83
N THR A 232 24.10 25.57 -31.89
CA THR A 232 24.58 24.19 -31.76
C THR A 232 24.09 23.62 -30.47
N VAL A 233 23.37 22.49 -30.54
CA VAL A 233 22.92 21.72 -29.39
C VAL A 233 23.47 20.32 -29.49
N THR A 234 24.11 19.84 -28.43
CA THR A 234 24.62 18.46 -28.40
C THR A 234 24.20 17.74 -27.14
N ARG A 235 24.10 16.41 -27.25
CA ARG A 235 23.92 15.50 -26.12
C ARG A 235 25.02 14.44 -26.17
N GLY A 236 25.91 14.41 -25.16
CA GLY A 236 27.07 13.54 -25.15
C GLY A 236 27.97 13.69 -26.39
N GLY A 237 28.08 14.93 -26.95
CA GLY A 237 28.85 15.24 -28.15
C GLY A 237 28.09 14.99 -29.47
N ALA A 238 26.94 14.35 -29.49
CA ALA A 238 26.11 14.16 -30.67
C ALA A 238 25.21 15.38 -30.91
N ALA A 239 25.21 15.93 -32.17
CA ALA A 239 24.38 17.07 -32.50
C ALA A 239 22.88 16.73 -32.51
N LEU A 240 22.07 17.65 -32.01
CA LEU A 240 20.61 17.58 -32.00
C LEU A 240 20.03 18.73 -32.87
N ALA A 241 19.03 18.41 -33.67
CA ALA A 241 18.25 19.39 -34.43
C ALA A 241 16.97 19.78 -33.65
N SER A 242 16.36 20.92 -34.06
CA SER A 242 15.02 21.26 -33.61
C SER A 242 14.03 20.15 -33.98
N GLY A 243 13.15 19.76 -33.04
CA GLY A 243 12.27 18.61 -33.18
C GLY A 243 12.84 17.30 -32.61
N ALA A 244 14.11 17.27 -32.19
CA ALA A 244 14.72 16.08 -31.60
C ALA A 244 14.07 15.72 -30.30
N GLU A 245 13.96 14.42 -30.05
CA GLU A 245 13.50 13.86 -28.74
C GLU A 245 14.65 13.89 -27.72
N ILE A 246 14.37 14.42 -26.56
CA ILE A 246 15.27 14.52 -25.43
C ILE A 246 14.59 13.93 -24.18
N SER A 247 15.36 13.26 -23.33
CA SER A 247 14.83 12.61 -22.13
C SER A 247 15.05 13.46 -20.88
N HIS A 248 14.19 13.30 -19.89
CA HIS A 248 14.44 13.88 -18.57
C HIS A 248 15.83 13.45 -18.06
N PHE A 249 16.55 14.37 -17.42
CA PHE A 249 17.95 14.24 -16.98
C PHE A 249 19.01 14.28 -18.11
N ASP A 250 18.66 14.35 -19.38
CA ASP A 250 19.66 14.59 -20.42
C ASP A 250 20.44 15.89 -20.10
N LEU A 251 21.74 15.85 -20.30
CA LEU A 251 22.59 17.03 -20.23
C LEU A 251 22.85 17.53 -21.65
N LEU A 252 22.33 18.69 -21.97
CA LEU A 252 22.53 19.36 -23.26
C LEU A 252 23.64 20.38 -23.14
N ALA A 253 24.56 20.39 -24.11
CA ALA A 253 25.50 21.48 -24.29
C ALA A 253 25.01 22.40 -25.42
N VAL A 254 24.80 23.66 -25.11
CA VAL A 254 24.21 24.65 -26.02
C VAL A 254 25.23 25.77 -26.28
N THR A 255 25.52 26.04 -27.51
CA THR A 255 26.33 27.20 -27.96
C THR A 255 25.54 28.01 -28.96
N VAL A 256 25.52 29.33 -28.79
CA VAL A 256 24.85 30.26 -29.68
C VAL A 256 25.84 31.29 -30.19
N SER A 257 25.79 31.60 -31.48
CA SER A 257 26.63 32.61 -32.12
C SER A 257 25.89 33.30 -33.26
N ALA A 258 26.44 34.36 -33.78
CA ALA A 258 25.89 35.04 -34.95
C ALA A 258 26.79 34.89 -36.17
N ARG A 259 26.19 34.94 -37.38
CA ARG A 259 26.93 34.98 -38.64
C ARG A 259 27.67 36.32 -38.79
N ALA A 260 28.69 36.32 -39.62
CA ALA A 260 29.48 37.52 -39.92
C ALA A 260 28.57 38.71 -40.28
N GLY A 261 28.79 39.85 -39.65
CA GLY A 261 28.02 41.08 -39.82
C GLY A 261 26.82 41.22 -38.89
N TYR A 262 26.60 40.25 -38.01
CA TYR A 262 25.54 40.25 -36.97
C TYR A 262 26.13 39.95 -35.60
N GLU A 263 25.42 40.36 -34.58
CA GLU A 263 25.67 39.97 -33.19
C GLU A 263 24.42 39.38 -32.59
N VAL A 264 24.57 38.55 -31.57
CA VAL A 264 23.43 38.00 -30.81
C VAL A 264 22.88 39.09 -29.89
N SER A 265 21.67 39.58 -30.17
CA SER A 265 21.01 40.60 -29.35
C SER A 265 20.25 39.99 -28.14
N ALA A 266 19.77 38.77 -28.29
CA ALA A 266 19.19 38.01 -27.20
C ALA A 266 19.34 36.51 -27.44
N ALA A 267 19.60 35.77 -26.39
CA ALA A 267 19.58 34.31 -26.38
C ALA A 267 19.08 33.78 -25.00
N ASP A 268 18.20 32.81 -25.07
CA ASP A 268 17.68 32.18 -23.84
C ASP A 268 17.43 30.68 -24.02
N ILE A 269 17.39 29.97 -22.88
CA ILE A 269 16.87 28.61 -22.77
C ILE A 269 15.70 28.68 -21.81
N ASN A 270 14.48 28.38 -22.28
CA ASN A 270 13.25 28.45 -21.51
C ASN A 270 13.06 29.78 -20.76
N GLY A 271 13.40 30.93 -21.43
CA GLY A 271 13.32 32.26 -20.85
C GLY A 271 14.49 32.66 -19.94
N THR A 272 15.45 31.76 -19.69
CA THR A 272 16.67 32.06 -18.94
C THR A 272 17.75 32.49 -19.93
N ALA A 273 18.22 33.75 -19.81
CA ALA A 273 19.24 34.30 -20.67
C ALA A 273 20.55 33.51 -20.61
N ILE A 274 21.19 33.32 -21.76
CA ILE A 274 22.49 32.66 -21.89
C ILE A 274 23.48 33.59 -22.62
N SER A 275 24.78 33.42 -22.35
CA SER A 275 25.83 34.21 -22.97
C SER A 275 26.18 33.65 -24.34
N PRO A 276 26.27 34.53 -25.40
CA PRO A 276 26.78 34.11 -26.70
C PRO A 276 28.23 33.64 -26.61
N GLU A 277 28.65 32.84 -27.60
CA GLU A 277 30.02 32.32 -27.81
C GLU A 277 30.54 31.46 -26.62
N THR A 278 29.67 31.16 -25.61
CA THR A 278 30.01 30.35 -24.47
C THR A 278 29.13 29.10 -24.46
N GLU A 279 29.71 27.93 -24.23
CA GLU A 279 28.94 26.70 -24.04
C GLU A 279 28.22 26.73 -22.72
N VAL A 280 26.92 26.52 -22.75
CA VAL A 280 26.04 26.42 -21.56
C VAL A 280 25.53 25.01 -21.44
N SER A 281 25.71 24.42 -20.25
CA SER A 281 25.12 23.12 -19.90
C SER A 281 23.70 23.30 -19.38
N HIS A 282 22.75 22.55 -19.93
CA HIS A 282 21.34 22.54 -19.50
C HIS A 282 20.86 21.12 -19.19
N THR A 283 20.41 20.89 -17.96
CA THR A 283 19.81 19.60 -17.58
C THR A 283 18.32 19.62 -17.91
N VAL A 284 17.86 18.65 -18.69
CA VAL A 284 16.47 18.54 -19.13
C VAL A 284 15.58 18.13 -17.93
N SER A 285 14.60 18.98 -17.61
CA SER A 285 13.56 18.73 -16.61
C SER A 285 12.14 18.89 -17.17
N GLY A 286 12.04 19.27 -18.45
CA GLY A 286 10.81 19.52 -19.18
C GLY A 286 11.10 19.79 -20.66
N PRO A 287 10.12 20.24 -21.46
CA PRO A 287 10.34 20.71 -22.82
C PRO A 287 11.43 21.80 -22.83
N VAL A 288 12.31 21.77 -23.81
CA VAL A 288 13.39 22.75 -23.96
C VAL A 288 13.16 23.60 -25.19
N THR A 289 13.07 24.90 -24.98
CA THR A 289 12.99 25.88 -26.05
C THR A 289 14.22 26.79 -25.97
N ILE A 290 14.95 26.91 -27.07
CA ILE A 290 16.09 27.82 -27.22
C ILE A 290 15.65 28.91 -28.18
N THR A 291 15.70 30.18 -27.74
CA THR A 291 15.37 31.33 -28.57
C THR A 291 16.64 32.15 -28.79
N VAL A 292 16.90 32.52 -30.07
CA VAL A 292 18.05 33.34 -30.40
C VAL A 292 17.66 34.42 -31.42
N LEU A 293 17.95 35.65 -31.05
CA LEU A 293 17.73 36.82 -31.91
C LEU A 293 19.07 37.47 -32.22
N THR A 294 19.22 37.95 -33.45
CA THR A 294 20.43 38.64 -33.85
C THR A 294 20.09 40.02 -34.38
N GLU A 295 21.02 40.94 -34.32
CA GLU A 295 20.91 42.25 -34.95
C GLU A 295 22.15 42.53 -35.82
N ALA A 296 21.97 43.37 -36.81
CA ALA A 296 23.07 43.73 -37.69
C ALA A 296 24.08 44.64 -36.93
N LEU A 297 25.34 44.28 -37.01
CA LEU A 297 26.39 45.16 -36.46
C LEU A 297 26.30 46.53 -37.10
N PRO A 298 26.43 47.62 -36.31
CA PRO A 298 26.47 48.96 -36.85
C PRO A 298 27.67 49.10 -37.79
N GLY A 299 27.40 49.49 -39.01
CA GLY A 299 28.43 49.68 -40.01
C GLY A 299 28.60 51.16 -40.39
N VAL A 300 29.80 51.59 -40.61
CA VAL A 300 30.11 52.95 -41.13
C VAL A 300 30.18 52.86 -42.65
N LEU A 301 29.42 53.73 -43.31
CA LEU A 301 29.54 53.93 -44.80
C LEU A 301 30.66 54.90 -45.04
N LEU A 302 31.74 54.47 -45.65
CA LEU A 302 32.79 55.31 -46.11
C LEU A 302 32.72 55.38 -47.65
N ASP A 303 32.94 56.60 -48.22
CA ASP A 303 33.09 56.82 -49.62
C ASP A 303 34.53 56.56 -49.98
N VAL A 304 34.81 55.54 -50.78
CA VAL A 304 36.15 55.20 -51.21
C VAL A 304 36.18 55.20 -52.73
N GLY A 305 36.73 56.25 -53.34
CA GLY A 305 36.86 56.35 -54.80
C GLY A 305 35.54 56.55 -55.54
N GLY A 306 34.56 57.25 -54.94
CA GLY A 306 33.23 57.50 -55.53
C GLY A 306 32.21 56.35 -55.33
N GLU A 307 32.60 55.27 -54.66
CA GLU A 307 31.70 54.17 -54.32
C GLU A 307 31.48 54.15 -52.80
N ARG A 308 30.22 54.13 -52.36
CA ARG A 308 29.86 53.97 -50.92
C ARG A 308 30.05 52.52 -50.53
N LYS A 309 31.06 52.25 -49.68
CA LYS A 309 31.34 50.92 -49.15
C LYS A 309 31.03 50.88 -47.65
N ARG A 310 30.32 49.81 -47.18
CA ARG A 310 30.01 49.58 -45.83
C ARG A 310 31.18 48.89 -45.12
N PHE A 311 31.71 49.48 -44.08
CA PHE A 311 32.75 48.88 -43.22
C PHE A 311 32.17 48.51 -41.86
N LEU A 312 32.46 47.30 -41.43
CA LEU A 312 32.20 46.88 -40.06
C LEU A 312 33.30 47.38 -39.16
N ILE A 313 32.95 48.19 -38.18
CA ILE A 313 33.93 48.65 -37.17
C ILE A 313 33.76 47.69 -35.99
N LEU A 314 34.72 46.79 -35.80
CA LEU A 314 34.87 46.01 -34.56
C LEU A 314 35.60 46.87 -33.53
N ILE A 315 34.88 47.34 -32.52
CA ILE A 315 35.47 48.04 -31.36
C ILE A 315 35.67 46.96 -30.30
N ASP A 316 36.91 46.60 -30.02
CA ASP A 316 37.28 45.80 -28.85
C ASP A 316 37.24 46.68 -27.60
N SER A 317 36.33 46.37 -26.68
CA SER A 317 36.18 47.12 -25.41
C SER A 317 37.38 47.00 -24.45
N GLY A 318 38.40 46.22 -24.79
CA GLY A 318 39.64 46.02 -24.00
C GLY A 318 40.74 47.03 -24.27
N GLY A 319 40.52 48.05 -25.09
CA GLY A 319 41.46 49.16 -25.26
C GLY A 319 42.71 48.86 -26.10
N VAL A 320 42.80 47.75 -26.77
CA VAL A 320 43.90 47.41 -27.68
C VAL A 320 43.51 47.78 -29.14
N ARG A 321 44.26 48.70 -29.72
CA ARG A 321 44.12 49.04 -31.16
C ARG A 321 44.38 47.80 -32.00
N LYS A 322 43.33 47.18 -32.55
CA LYS A 322 43.45 46.15 -33.61
C LYS A 322 43.25 46.78 -34.97
N ASN A 323 44.06 46.34 -35.90
CA ASN A 323 44.04 46.80 -37.31
C ASN A 323 42.67 46.56 -37.93
N PHE A 324 42.13 47.63 -38.55
CA PHE A 324 40.88 47.55 -39.33
C PHE A 324 41.10 46.66 -40.56
N ARG A 325 40.28 45.65 -40.72
CA ARG A 325 40.26 44.87 -41.96
C ARG A 325 38.96 45.19 -42.68
N ALA A 326 39.09 45.87 -43.85
CA ALA A 326 37.98 46.10 -44.74
C ALA A 326 37.56 44.76 -45.34
N ILE A 327 36.30 44.30 -45.06
CA ILE A 327 35.73 43.19 -45.82
C ILE A 327 34.89 43.77 -46.91
N PHE A 328 35.41 43.67 -48.12
CA PHE A 328 34.66 44.00 -49.34
C PHE A 328 33.67 42.87 -49.61
N LYS A 329 32.40 43.18 -49.74
CA LYS A 329 31.40 42.33 -50.39
C LYS A 329 31.11 42.84 -51.75
#